data_585d8a28bf55fff9e22c3dd04bb664d0
#
_entry.id   585d8a28bf55fff9e22c3dd04bb664d0
#
_cell.length_a   1.000
_cell.length_b   1.000
_cell.length_c   1.000
_cell.angle_alpha   90.00
_cell.angle_beta   90.00
_cell.angle_gamma   90.00
#
_symmetry.space_group_name_H-M   'P 1'
#
loop_
_entity.id
_entity.type
_entity.pdbx_description
1 polymer ?
#
loop_
_entity_poly.entity_id
_entity_poly.type
_entity_poly.pdbx_seq_one_letter_code
_entity_poly.pdbx_strand_id
1 'polypeptide(L)'
;MLKNEPGPSGRGPAAVAPAIELGTAALGRAEAAPAVPLEVAVIVPTFNERDNVTELIARVERALRDISWEMIFVDDDSPDGTSDEVKRIGASDNRIRCITRIGRRGLSSACIEGMLASAAPVFVVMDGDLQHDESRIPAMLNALRAEGVQLVIASRYTAGGAIGEWDRTRAFLSRIATRLSRVVCRQPISDPMSGFFMITAEALDGCVRRLSGKGFKILLDIVASSPAVLRVAEVPYTFRERLHGESKVDSLVMWDFGMLLAEKTIGRYIPVRFFAFTLVGGGGVLVHMAVLAALRNAQVGFSNAQAVATVVAMIFNFWLNNLLTYRDRRLRGTRWVTGLLSFMAACGLGAVANVGIASYLFASHTQWVVAALAGIAVGAVWNYAITQLYTWGQPRSRRVPT
;
A
#
# COMPACT_ATOMS: atom_id res chain seq x y z
N MET A 1 -4.22 33.37 82.79
CA MET A 1 -4.32 34.76 82.37
C MET A 1 -4.41 34.75 80.85
N LEU A 2 -5.67 34.94 80.42
CA LEU A 2 -6.15 36.02 79.59
C LEU A 2 -5.56 36.04 78.17
N LYS A 3 -6.31 36.05 77.14
CA LYS A 3 -7.56 36.78 76.80
C LYS A 3 -8.23 36.12 75.64
N ASN A 4 -9.53 36.00 75.69
CA ASN A 4 -10.47 35.87 74.57
C ASN A 4 -10.42 37.07 73.65
N GLU A 5 -10.42 36.86 72.34
CA GLU A 5 -11.03 37.84 71.43
C GLU A 5 -11.88 37.12 70.39
N PRO A 6 -13.02 37.70 69.95
CA PRO A 6 -14.04 37.02 69.19
C PRO A 6 -13.82 37.15 67.67
N GLY A 7 -14.18 36.13 66.94
CA GLY A 7 -14.18 36.15 65.50
C GLY A 7 -15.31 36.98 64.89
N PRO A 8 -15.16 37.52 63.68
CA PRO A 8 -16.26 38.13 62.94
C PRO A 8 -17.10 37.10 62.20
N SER A 9 -18.37 37.22 62.47
CA SER A 9 -19.50 36.56 61.77
C SER A 9 -19.68 37.06 60.33
N GLY A 10 -20.26 36.24 59.53
CA GLY A 10 -21.10 36.69 58.41
C GLY A 10 -20.50 36.56 57.03
N ARG A 11 -20.63 35.39 56.39
CA ARG A 11 -20.76 35.35 54.98
C ARG A 11 -22.22 35.08 54.63
N GLY A 12 -22.85 36.10 54.03
CA GLY A 12 -24.19 36.04 53.49
C GLY A 12 -24.25 35.07 52.30
N PRO A 13 -25.42 34.59 51.89
CA PRO A 13 -25.57 33.60 50.84
C PRO A 13 -25.16 34.19 49.49
N ALA A 14 -24.34 33.42 48.75
CA ALA A 14 -23.93 33.75 47.39
C ALA A 14 -25.18 33.87 46.51
N ALA A 15 -25.28 34.99 45.81
CA ALA A 15 -26.33 35.20 44.82
C ALA A 15 -26.22 34.15 43.71
N VAL A 16 -27.26 33.34 43.57
CA VAL A 16 -27.45 32.43 42.44
C VAL A 16 -27.69 33.27 41.19
N ALA A 17 -26.80 33.20 40.23
CA ALA A 17 -26.98 33.80 38.92
C ALA A 17 -28.25 33.21 38.25
N PRO A 18 -29.03 34.02 37.52
CA PRO A 18 -30.23 33.52 36.85
C PRO A 18 -29.88 32.53 35.77
N ALA A 19 -30.59 31.40 35.80
CA ALA A 19 -30.52 30.38 34.73
C ALA A 19 -30.90 31.06 33.40
N ILE A 20 -30.02 30.96 32.41
CA ILE A 20 -30.32 31.32 31.02
C ILE A 20 -31.32 30.29 30.52
N GLU A 21 -32.57 30.63 30.43
CA GLU A 21 -33.58 29.88 29.68
C GLU A 21 -33.18 29.90 28.20
N LEU A 22 -32.54 28.82 27.76
CA LEU A 22 -32.39 28.53 26.33
C LEU A 22 -33.81 28.27 25.79
N GLY A 23 -34.38 29.31 25.18
CA GLY A 23 -35.63 29.20 24.44
C GLY A 23 -35.47 28.05 23.43
N THR A 24 -36.28 27.00 23.58
CA THR A 24 -36.51 25.99 22.58
C THR A 24 -37.19 26.64 21.36
N ALA A 25 -36.43 27.37 20.54
CA ALA A 25 -36.84 27.66 19.20
C ALA A 25 -37.01 26.31 18.51
N ALA A 26 -38.26 25.95 18.28
CA ALA A 26 -38.62 24.81 17.44
C ALA A 26 -37.92 25.01 16.08
N LEU A 27 -36.74 24.40 15.92
CA LEU A 27 -36.15 24.17 14.61
C LEU A 27 -37.18 23.32 13.86
N GLY A 28 -38.00 23.99 13.04
CA GLY A 28 -38.87 23.31 12.09
C GLY A 28 -38.00 22.30 11.35
N ARG A 29 -38.20 21.02 11.64
CA ARG A 29 -37.71 19.96 10.77
C ARG A 29 -38.38 20.23 9.40
N ALA A 30 -37.65 20.88 8.51
CA ALA A 30 -37.94 20.73 7.11
C ALA A 30 -37.96 19.21 6.88
N GLU A 31 -39.12 18.64 6.52
CA GLU A 31 -39.21 17.26 6.04
C GLU A 31 -38.27 17.21 4.84
N ALA A 32 -37.06 16.71 5.08
CA ALA A 32 -36.14 16.37 4.00
C ALA A 32 -36.89 15.35 3.14
N ALA A 33 -37.10 15.65 1.87
CA ALA A 33 -37.60 14.68 0.91
C ALA A 33 -36.85 13.35 1.12
N PRO A 34 -37.52 12.18 1.04
CA PRO A 34 -36.89 10.91 1.31
C PRO A 34 -35.63 10.82 0.45
N ALA A 35 -34.48 10.83 1.09
CA ALA A 35 -33.19 10.73 0.40
C ALA A 35 -33.20 9.40 -0.36
N VAL A 36 -33.05 9.47 -1.69
CA VAL A 36 -32.90 8.25 -2.49
C VAL A 36 -31.71 7.49 -1.94
N PRO A 37 -31.88 6.20 -1.54
CA PRO A 37 -30.80 5.44 -0.94
C PRO A 37 -29.60 5.43 -1.89
N LEU A 38 -28.42 5.68 -1.35
CA LEU A 38 -27.16 5.61 -2.11
C LEU A 38 -26.97 4.17 -2.61
N GLU A 39 -26.77 4.00 -3.92
CA GLU A 39 -26.57 2.68 -4.53
C GLU A 39 -25.09 2.37 -4.79
N VAL A 40 -24.32 3.36 -5.25
CA VAL A 40 -22.94 3.16 -5.73
C VAL A 40 -22.03 4.27 -5.23
N ALA A 41 -20.85 3.90 -4.72
CA ALA A 41 -19.76 4.83 -4.51
C ALA A 41 -18.61 4.56 -5.50
N VAL A 42 -18.23 5.59 -6.25
CA VAL A 42 -17.09 5.56 -7.16
C VAL A 42 -15.85 6.06 -6.42
N ILE A 43 -14.87 5.20 -6.26
CA ILE A 43 -13.64 5.47 -5.51
C ILE A 43 -12.51 5.73 -6.50
N VAL A 44 -11.90 6.90 -6.42
CA VAL A 44 -10.87 7.36 -7.35
C VAL A 44 -9.61 7.73 -6.57
N PRO A 45 -8.61 6.86 -6.52
CA PRO A 45 -7.30 7.23 -5.98
C PRO A 45 -6.60 8.20 -6.92
N THR A 46 -6.09 9.32 -6.40
CA THR A 46 -5.43 10.36 -7.20
C THR A 46 -4.05 10.74 -6.69
N PHE A 47 -3.18 11.06 -7.64
CA PHE A 47 -1.91 11.74 -7.39
C PHE A 47 -1.47 12.49 -8.67
N ASN A 48 -1.53 13.82 -8.66
CA ASN A 48 -1.27 14.70 -9.82
C ASN A 48 -2.23 14.41 -10.99
N GLU A 49 -3.54 14.58 -10.74
CA GLU A 49 -4.61 14.33 -11.72
C GLU A 49 -5.57 15.53 -11.88
N ARG A 50 -5.13 16.75 -11.49
CA ARG A 50 -5.97 17.94 -11.46
C ARG A 50 -6.74 18.18 -12.76
N ASP A 51 -6.06 18.05 -13.89
CA ASP A 51 -6.63 18.35 -15.21
C ASP A 51 -7.68 17.32 -15.65
N ASN A 52 -7.70 16.15 -15.02
CA ASN A 52 -8.62 15.07 -15.32
C ASN A 52 -9.90 15.10 -14.48
N VAL A 53 -9.89 15.78 -13.31
CA VAL A 53 -10.97 15.73 -12.30
C VAL A 53 -12.34 16.11 -12.91
N THR A 54 -12.42 17.28 -13.52
CA THR A 54 -13.70 17.82 -14.03
C THR A 54 -14.30 16.93 -15.12
N GLU A 55 -13.48 16.48 -16.07
CA GLU A 55 -13.93 15.61 -17.15
C GLU A 55 -14.35 14.23 -16.63
N LEU A 56 -13.63 13.66 -15.66
CA LEU A 56 -13.97 12.37 -15.05
C LEU A 56 -15.34 12.44 -14.36
N ILE A 57 -15.59 13.48 -13.57
CA ILE A 57 -16.89 13.70 -12.92
C ILE A 57 -18.00 13.78 -13.96
N ALA A 58 -17.83 14.58 -15.01
CA ALA A 58 -18.83 14.72 -16.05
C ALA A 58 -19.12 13.42 -16.80
N ARG A 59 -18.12 12.56 -17.00
CA ARG A 59 -18.29 11.24 -17.62
C ARG A 59 -19.04 10.26 -16.71
N VAL A 60 -18.67 10.20 -15.42
CA VAL A 60 -19.35 9.36 -14.43
C VAL A 60 -20.78 9.79 -14.25
N GLU A 61 -21.07 11.09 -14.16
CA GLU A 61 -22.42 11.62 -14.08
C GLU A 61 -23.29 11.21 -15.30
N ARG A 62 -22.73 11.27 -16.49
CA ARG A 62 -23.43 10.78 -17.70
C ARG A 62 -23.71 9.30 -17.67
N ALA A 63 -22.74 8.50 -17.16
CA ALA A 63 -22.87 7.05 -17.07
C ALA A 63 -23.88 6.61 -15.99
N LEU A 64 -23.99 7.34 -14.88
CA LEU A 64 -24.83 7.02 -13.73
C LEU A 64 -26.08 7.91 -13.61
N ARG A 65 -26.60 8.42 -14.72
CA ARG A 65 -27.72 9.39 -14.77
C ARG A 65 -28.94 8.95 -13.95
N ASP A 66 -29.27 7.66 -13.97
CA ASP A 66 -30.48 7.09 -13.36
C ASP A 66 -30.16 6.27 -12.09
N ILE A 67 -28.96 6.42 -11.52
CA ILE A 67 -28.48 5.66 -10.37
C ILE A 67 -28.09 6.67 -9.27
N SER A 68 -28.40 6.37 -8.02
CA SER A 68 -27.97 7.18 -6.89
C SER A 68 -26.50 6.87 -6.57
N TRP A 69 -25.61 7.86 -6.71
CA TRP A 69 -24.17 7.68 -6.59
C TRP A 69 -23.48 8.80 -5.83
N GLU A 70 -22.34 8.48 -5.25
CA GLU A 70 -21.32 9.44 -4.79
C GLU A 70 -19.97 9.12 -5.43
N MET A 71 -19.06 10.09 -5.42
CA MET A 71 -17.71 9.93 -5.92
C MET A 71 -16.72 10.45 -4.89
N ILE A 72 -15.80 9.58 -4.48
CA ILE A 72 -14.81 9.88 -3.45
C ILE A 72 -13.41 9.84 -4.08
N PHE A 73 -12.83 11.01 -4.23
CA PHE A 73 -11.43 11.16 -4.59
C PHE A 73 -10.56 10.98 -3.35
N VAL A 74 -9.57 10.10 -3.44
CA VAL A 74 -8.62 9.87 -2.36
C VAL A 74 -7.25 10.32 -2.83
N ASP A 75 -6.88 11.54 -2.43
CA ASP A 75 -5.72 12.25 -2.93
C ASP A 75 -4.49 12.06 -2.03
N ASP A 76 -3.39 11.62 -2.61
CA ASP A 76 -2.13 11.34 -1.93
C ASP A 76 -1.25 12.60 -1.77
N ASP A 77 -1.86 13.72 -1.34
CA ASP A 77 -1.21 15.01 -1.11
C ASP A 77 -0.54 15.52 -2.40
N SER A 78 -1.36 15.68 -3.43
CA SER A 78 -0.93 16.13 -4.75
C SER A 78 -0.48 17.59 -4.73
N PRO A 79 0.75 17.90 -5.18
CA PRO A 79 1.24 19.27 -5.23
C PRO A 79 0.68 20.11 -6.38
N ASP A 80 -0.03 19.52 -7.35
CA ASP A 80 -0.63 20.19 -8.50
C ASP A 80 -1.98 20.87 -8.22
N GLY A 81 -2.54 20.70 -7.00
CA GLY A 81 -3.83 21.23 -6.60
C GLY A 81 -5.03 20.33 -6.94
N THR A 82 -4.81 19.03 -7.20
CA THR A 82 -5.89 18.04 -7.42
C THR A 82 -6.93 18.08 -6.29
N SER A 83 -6.48 18.01 -5.03
CA SER A 83 -7.35 18.05 -3.84
C SER A 83 -8.19 19.33 -3.76
N ASP A 84 -7.61 20.47 -4.12
CA ASP A 84 -8.30 21.76 -4.05
C ASP A 84 -9.39 21.86 -5.14
N GLU A 85 -9.10 21.33 -6.34
CA GLU A 85 -10.07 21.28 -7.43
C GLU A 85 -11.27 20.39 -7.07
N VAL A 86 -11.04 19.20 -6.51
CA VAL A 86 -12.12 18.31 -6.05
C VAL A 86 -12.96 18.98 -4.97
N LYS A 87 -12.34 19.65 -3.98
CA LYS A 87 -13.04 20.38 -2.92
C LYS A 87 -13.87 21.54 -3.46
N ARG A 88 -13.33 22.27 -4.44
CA ARG A 88 -14.04 23.36 -5.11
C ARG A 88 -15.34 22.87 -5.77
N ILE A 89 -15.30 21.73 -6.47
CA ILE A 89 -16.47 21.10 -7.09
C ILE A 89 -17.42 20.58 -6.01
N GLY A 90 -16.90 19.88 -4.99
CA GLY A 90 -17.67 19.34 -3.89
C GLY A 90 -18.42 20.39 -3.06
N ALA A 91 -17.99 21.67 -3.08
CA ALA A 91 -18.70 22.76 -2.44
C ALA A 91 -20.07 23.06 -3.10
N SER A 92 -20.23 22.71 -4.38
CA SER A 92 -21.48 22.87 -5.14
C SER A 92 -22.23 21.57 -5.41
N ASP A 93 -21.55 20.41 -5.29
CA ASP A 93 -22.13 19.08 -5.51
C ASP A 93 -21.74 18.12 -4.35
N ASN A 94 -22.70 17.88 -3.46
CA ASN A 94 -22.49 17.01 -2.29
C ASN A 94 -22.18 15.54 -2.63
N ARG A 95 -22.38 15.12 -3.87
CA ARG A 95 -22.00 13.79 -4.33
C ARG A 95 -20.48 13.63 -4.47
N ILE A 96 -19.74 14.75 -4.59
CA ILE A 96 -18.29 14.78 -4.81
C ILE A 96 -17.57 15.04 -3.51
N ARG A 97 -16.71 14.12 -3.10
CA ARG A 97 -15.97 14.18 -1.84
C ARG A 97 -14.48 14.01 -2.06
N CYS A 98 -13.68 14.65 -1.22
CA CYS A 98 -12.22 14.54 -1.23
C CYS A 98 -11.68 14.08 0.12
N ILE A 99 -10.85 13.04 0.11
CA ILE A 99 -10.03 12.62 1.25
C ILE A 99 -8.57 12.93 0.92
N THR A 100 -7.99 13.92 1.58
CA THR A 100 -6.57 14.26 1.41
C THR A 100 -5.72 13.48 2.40
N ARG A 101 -4.72 12.72 1.94
CA ARG A 101 -3.90 11.80 2.74
C ARG A 101 -2.51 12.37 2.99
N ILE A 102 -2.36 13.24 3.97
CA ILE A 102 -1.09 13.89 4.29
C ILE A 102 -0.07 12.88 4.85
N GLY A 103 1.15 12.89 4.27
CA GLY A 103 2.26 12.05 4.73
C GLY A 103 2.12 10.55 4.46
N ARG A 104 1.10 10.14 3.70
CA ARG A 104 0.84 8.75 3.31
C ARG A 104 0.62 8.67 1.81
N ARG A 105 1.14 7.61 1.18
CA ARG A 105 0.98 7.37 -0.26
C ARG A 105 0.78 5.88 -0.53
N GLY A 106 0.00 5.57 -1.55
CA GLY A 106 -0.18 4.22 -2.06
C GLY A 106 -1.59 3.94 -2.55
N LEU A 107 -1.71 3.53 -3.80
CA LEU A 107 -2.97 3.31 -4.50
C LEU A 107 -3.89 2.33 -3.75
N SER A 108 -3.39 1.15 -3.35
CA SER A 108 -4.21 0.15 -2.66
C SER A 108 -4.79 0.67 -1.35
N SER A 109 -3.98 1.37 -0.52
CA SER A 109 -4.49 1.95 0.73
C SER A 109 -5.45 3.12 0.49
N ALA A 110 -5.27 3.89 -0.61
CA ALA A 110 -6.21 4.94 -1.00
C ALA A 110 -7.58 4.36 -1.35
N CYS A 111 -7.61 3.30 -2.18
CA CYS A 111 -8.85 2.61 -2.50
C CYS A 111 -9.57 2.07 -1.26
N ILE A 112 -8.83 1.44 -0.33
CA ILE A 112 -9.41 0.92 0.93
C ILE A 112 -10.02 2.06 1.76
N GLU A 113 -9.29 3.17 1.95
CA GLU A 113 -9.79 4.32 2.70
C GLU A 113 -11.04 4.93 2.06
N GLY A 114 -11.06 5.04 0.72
CA GLY A 114 -12.22 5.53 -0.01
C GLY A 114 -13.45 4.63 0.15
N MET A 115 -13.29 3.31 0.00
CA MET A 115 -14.37 2.35 0.18
C MET A 115 -14.93 2.38 1.61
N LEU A 116 -14.05 2.45 2.62
CA LEU A 116 -14.45 2.52 4.04
C LEU A 116 -15.10 3.86 4.43
N ALA A 117 -14.93 4.91 3.64
CA ALA A 117 -15.50 6.23 3.89
C ALA A 117 -16.93 6.40 3.34
N SER A 118 -17.46 5.38 2.67
CA SER A 118 -18.79 5.38 2.08
C SER A 118 -19.73 4.41 2.78
N ALA A 119 -21.02 4.74 2.79
CA ALA A 119 -22.10 3.86 3.23
C ALA A 119 -22.81 3.13 2.07
N ALA A 120 -22.32 3.27 0.83
CA ALA A 120 -22.89 2.62 -0.33
C ALA A 120 -22.77 1.09 -0.23
N PRO A 121 -23.77 0.33 -0.69
CA PRO A 121 -23.73 -1.12 -0.72
C PRO A 121 -22.77 -1.66 -1.80
N VAL A 122 -22.38 -0.81 -2.76
CA VAL A 122 -21.52 -1.19 -3.90
C VAL A 122 -20.44 -0.13 -4.11
N PHE A 123 -19.21 -0.60 -4.27
CA PHE A 123 -18.05 0.23 -4.57
C PHE A 123 -17.52 -0.04 -5.97
N VAL A 124 -17.27 1.01 -6.73
CA VAL A 124 -16.53 0.99 -7.99
C VAL A 124 -15.18 1.62 -7.75
N VAL A 125 -14.12 0.91 -8.04
CA VAL A 125 -12.76 1.47 -8.05
C VAL A 125 -12.34 1.74 -9.48
N MET A 126 -11.82 2.92 -9.77
CA MET A 126 -11.26 3.29 -11.07
C MET A 126 -10.18 4.35 -10.94
N ASP A 127 -9.21 4.36 -11.88
CA ASP A 127 -8.15 5.35 -11.89
C ASP A 127 -8.65 6.73 -12.36
N GLY A 128 -7.98 7.80 -11.91
CA GLY A 128 -8.32 9.19 -12.24
C GLY A 128 -7.80 9.70 -13.60
N ASP A 129 -7.11 8.87 -14.38
CA ASP A 129 -6.37 9.25 -15.59
C ASP A 129 -7.16 9.16 -16.90
N LEU A 130 -8.49 8.97 -16.82
CA LEU A 130 -9.43 8.85 -17.94
C LEU A 130 -9.19 7.66 -18.90
N GLN A 131 -8.34 6.70 -18.51
CA GLN A 131 -8.07 5.51 -19.33
C GLN A 131 -9.16 4.42 -19.20
N HIS A 132 -9.88 4.41 -18.09
CA HIS A 132 -11.01 3.49 -17.88
C HIS A 132 -12.27 3.99 -18.59
N ASP A 133 -13.09 3.05 -19.08
CA ASP A 133 -14.35 3.35 -19.75
C ASP A 133 -15.50 3.38 -18.74
N GLU A 134 -15.77 4.54 -18.16
CA GLU A 134 -16.82 4.79 -17.18
C GLU A 134 -18.22 4.41 -17.68
N SER A 135 -18.43 4.39 -19.00
CA SER A 135 -19.71 3.97 -19.60
C SER A 135 -20.05 2.50 -19.33
N ARG A 136 -19.08 1.72 -18.84
CA ARG A 136 -19.26 0.31 -18.46
C ARG A 136 -19.82 0.12 -17.07
N ILE A 137 -19.83 1.16 -16.22
CA ILE A 137 -20.32 1.05 -14.83
C ILE A 137 -21.77 0.53 -14.77
N PRO A 138 -22.73 0.98 -15.58
CA PRO A 138 -24.08 0.41 -15.57
C PRO A 138 -24.11 -1.09 -15.95
N ALA A 139 -23.32 -1.51 -16.93
CA ALA A 139 -23.22 -2.92 -17.31
C ALA A 139 -22.59 -3.77 -16.20
N MET A 140 -21.59 -3.23 -15.49
CA MET A 140 -20.99 -3.87 -14.31
C MET A 140 -22.01 -4.00 -13.18
N LEU A 141 -22.81 -2.96 -12.92
CA LEU A 141 -23.86 -3.00 -11.89
C LEU A 141 -24.94 -4.04 -12.24
N ASN A 142 -25.33 -4.14 -13.50
CA ASN A 142 -26.25 -5.17 -13.95
C ASN A 142 -25.67 -6.59 -13.77
N ALA A 143 -24.39 -6.78 -14.08
CA ALA A 143 -23.70 -8.05 -13.84
C ALA A 143 -23.59 -8.38 -12.33
N LEU A 144 -23.39 -7.37 -11.47
CA LEU A 144 -23.34 -7.54 -10.01
C LEU A 144 -24.69 -7.92 -9.42
N ARG A 145 -25.80 -7.48 -10.01
CA ARG A 145 -27.17 -7.83 -9.59
C ARG A 145 -27.56 -9.27 -9.90
N ALA A 146 -26.75 -9.98 -10.71
CA ALA A 146 -26.96 -11.42 -10.93
C ALA A 146 -26.74 -12.19 -9.61
N GLU A 147 -27.48 -13.29 -9.44
CA GLU A 147 -27.52 -14.03 -8.19
C GLU A 147 -26.14 -14.46 -7.69
N GLY A 148 -25.78 -13.97 -6.53
CA GLY A 148 -24.58 -14.32 -5.80
C GLY A 148 -23.28 -13.72 -6.33
N VAL A 149 -23.29 -12.84 -7.35
CA VAL A 149 -22.09 -12.12 -7.81
C VAL A 149 -21.70 -11.09 -6.76
N GLN A 150 -20.42 -11.10 -6.38
CA GLN A 150 -19.86 -10.25 -5.32
C GLN A 150 -18.79 -9.28 -5.85
N LEU A 151 -18.20 -9.64 -6.99
CA LEU A 151 -17.13 -8.88 -7.62
C LEU A 151 -17.33 -8.88 -9.14
N VAL A 152 -17.28 -7.70 -9.75
CA VAL A 152 -17.30 -7.56 -11.21
C VAL A 152 -16.01 -6.86 -11.65
N ILE A 153 -15.33 -7.44 -12.61
CA ILE A 153 -14.06 -6.93 -13.13
C ILE A 153 -14.28 -6.41 -14.55
N ALA A 154 -13.93 -5.17 -14.79
CA ALA A 154 -13.77 -4.67 -16.13
C ALA A 154 -12.47 -5.26 -16.71
N SER A 155 -12.61 -6.14 -17.69
CA SER A 155 -11.52 -6.94 -18.23
C SER A 155 -11.12 -6.49 -19.64
N ARG A 156 -9.81 -6.37 -19.84
CA ARG A 156 -9.20 -6.06 -21.14
C ARG A 156 -8.98 -7.33 -21.97
N TYR A 157 -9.12 -8.51 -21.36
CA TYR A 157 -8.73 -9.80 -21.95
C TYR A 157 -9.91 -10.74 -22.22
N THR A 158 -11.13 -10.35 -21.88
CA THR A 158 -12.36 -11.06 -22.28
C THR A 158 -12.75 -10.73 -23.71
N ALA A 159 -13.58 -11.56 -24.33
CA ALA A 159 -14.09 -11.32 -25.70
C ALA A 159 -14.78 -9.95 -25.77
N GLY A 160 -14.32 -9.07 -26.65
CA GLY A 160 -14.77 -7.69 -26.77
C GLY A 160 -14.00 -6.67 -25.94
N GLY A 161 -13.02 -7.10 -25.13
CA GLY A 161 -12.07 -6.21 -24.48
C GLY A 161 -10.86 -5.93 -25.38
N ALA A 162 -10.23 -4.76 -25.20
CA ALA A 162 -9.04 -4.39 -25.94
C ALA A 162 -8.03 -3.66 -25.05
N ILE A 163 -6.76 -3.88 -25.35
CA ILE A 163 -5.63 -3.12 -24.80
C ILE A 163 -5.30 -2.13 -25.92
N GLY A 164 -5.47 -0.83 -25.71
CA GLY A 164 -5.01 0.16 -26.68
C GLY A 164 -3.59 -0.09 -27.20
N GLU A 165 -2.97 0.84 -27.87
CA GLU A 165 -1.59 0.69 -28.38
C GLU A 165 -0.56 0.61 -27.23
N TRP A 166 -0.29 -0.62 -26.78
CA TRP A 166 0.76 -0.88 -25.79
C TRP A 166 2.07 -1.27 -26.49
N ASP A 167 3.18 -0.74 -25.97
CA ASP A 167 4.51 -1.24 -26.31
C ASP A 167 4.62 -2.76 -26.03
N ARG A 168 5.29 -3.49 -26.93
CA ARG A 168 5.46 -4.95 -26.84
C ARG A 168 6.03 -5.40 -25.50
N THR A 169 6.95 -4.63 -24.92
CA THR A 169 7.56 -4.93 -23.62
C THR A 169 6.53 -4.84 -22.49
N ARG A 170 5.69 -3.81 -22.50
CA ARG A 170 4.62 -3.62 -21.51
C ARG A 170 3.56 -4.72 -21.61
N ALA A 171 3.17 -5.10 -22.84
CA ALA A 171 2.25 -6.20 -23.06
C ALA A 171 2.82 -7.55 -22.60
N PHE A 172 4.11 -7.80 -22.81
CA PHE A 172 4.80 -9.01 -22.35
C PHE A 172 4.87 -9.09 -20.82
N LEU A 173 5.29 -8.01 -20.16
CA LEU A 173 5.35 -7.93 -18.69
C LEU A 173 3.96 -8.09 -18.05
N SER A 174 2.92 -7.49 -18.64
CA SER A 174 1.55 -7.65 -18.18
C SER A 174 1.06 -9.10 -18.29
N ARG A 175 1.40 -9.82 -19.36
CA ARG A 175 1.07 -11.26 -19.52
C ARG A 175 1.79 -12.13 -18.49
N ILE A 176 3.06 -11.86 -18.21
CA ILE A 176 3.80 -12.56 -17.15
C ILE A 176 3.15 -12.30 -15.79
N ALA A 177 2.86 -11.05 -15.48
CA ALA A 177 2.23 -10.68 -14.22
C ALA A 177 0.85 -11.34 -14.05
N THR A 178 0.02 -11.38 -15.12
CA THR A 178 -1.26 -12.08 -15.14
C THR A 178 -1.08 -13.60 -14.94
N ARG A 179 -0.04 -14.20 -15.53
CA ARG A 179 0.23 -15.63 -15.36
C ARG A 179 0.69 -15.96 -13.94
N LEU A 180 1.55 -15.12 -13.36
CA LEU A 180 2.02 -15.27 -11.98
C LEU A 180 0.91 -15.03 -10.96
N SER A 181 -0.01 -14.10 -11.21
CA SER A 181 -1.13 -13.82 -10.29
C SER A 181 -2.07 -15.01 -10.14
N ARG A 182 -2.15 -15.93 -11.14
CA ARG A 182 -2.93 -17.16 -11.05
C ARG A 182 -2.47 -18.10 -9.94
N VAL A 183 -1.25 -17.98 -9.46
CA VAL A 183 -0.74 -18.76 -8.32
C VAL A 183 -1.48 -18.41 -7.02
N VAL A 184 -1.91 -17.15 -6.89
CA VAL A 184 -2.62 -16.66 -5.69
C VAL A 184 -4.13 -16.54 -5.89
N CYS A 185 -4.60 -16.46 -7.14
CA CYS A 185 -6.02 -16.49 -7.46
C CYS A 185 -6.54 -17.94 -7.40
N ARG A 186 -7.51 -18.18 -6.52
CA ARG A 186 -8.13 -19.51 -6.36
C ARG A 186 -9.13 -19.86 -7.46
N GLN A 187 -9.32 -18.97 -8.43
CA GLN A 187 -10.26 -19.10 -9.54
C GLN A 187 -9.70 -18.46 -10.81
N PRO A 188 -10.17 -18.89 -12.00
CA PRO A 188 -9.75 -18.31 -13.26
C PRO A 188 -10.32 -16.88 -13.38
N ILE A 189 -9.45 -15.89 -13.40
CA ILE A 189 -9.75 -14.48 -13.67
C ILE A 189 -8.91 -14.08 -14.88
N SER A 190 -9.53 -13.46 -15.88
CA SER A 190 -8.83 -13.08 -17.10
C SER A 190 -7.92 -11.87 -16.88
N ASP A 191 -8.36 -10.91 -16.08
CA ASP A 191 -7.63 -9.67 -15.77
C ASP A 191 -7.53 -9.38 -14.26
N PRO A 192 -6.78 -10.17 -13.49
CA PRO A 192 -6.61 -9.96 -12.06
C PRO A 192 -5.79 -8.71 -11.71
N MET A 193 -5.26 -8.03 -12.73
CA MET A 193 -4.45 -6.83 -12.61
C MET A 193 -5.23 -5.55 -12.96
N SER A 194 -6.53 -5.67 -13.26
CA SER A 194 -7.36 -4.52 -13.58
C SER A 194 -7.44 -3.53 -12.41
N GLY A 195 -7.32 -2.23 -12.71
CA GLY A 195 -7.63 -1.14 -11.78
C GLY A 195 -9.10 -0.73 -11.79
N PHE A 196 -9.92 -1.37 -12.64
CA PHE A 196 -11.33 -1.06 -12.81
C PHE A 196 -12.19 -2.26 -12.44
N PHE A 197 -12.84 -2.18 -11.28
CA PHE A 197 -13.68 -3.26 -10.77
C PHE A 197 -14.78 -2.73 -9.85
N MET A 198 -15.77 -3.55 -9.59
CA MET A 198 -16.90 -3.28 -8.71
C MET A 198 -17.03 -4.39 -7.68
N ILE A 199 -17.24 -4.04 -6.41
CA ILE A 199 -17.34 -4.99 -5.29
C ILE A 199 -18.48 -4.62 -4.37
N THR A 200 -19.17 -5.61 -3.80
CA THR A 200 -20.18 -5.38 -2.76
C THR A 200 -19.52 -5.04 -1.42
N ALA A 201 -20.19 -4.22 -0.61
CA ALA A 201 -19.74 -3.87 0.75
C ALA A 201 -19.53 -5.15 1.60
N GLU A 202 -20.43 -6.12 1.51
CA GLU A 202 -20.33 -7.40 2.23
C GLU A 202 -19.04 -8.16 1.86
N ALA A 203 -18.71 -8.24 0.57
CA ALA A 203 -17.49 -8.93 0.13
C ALA A 203 -16.22 -8.18 0.59
N LEU A 204 -16.24 -6.86 0.61
CA LEU A 204 -15.15 -6.05 1.15
C LEU A 204 -14.99 -6.30 2.66
N ASP A 205 -16.06 -6.24 3.43
CA ASP A 205 -16.06 -6.46 4.89
C ASP A 205 -15.46 -7.82 5.25
N GLY A 206 -15.76 -8.83 4.44
CA GLY A 206 -15.23 -10.19 4.60
C GLY A 206 -13.70 -10.29 4.45
N CYS A 207 -13.07 -9.38 3.73
CA CYS A 207 -11.61 -9.44 3.44
C CYS A 207 -10.80 -8.24 3.91
N VAL A 208 -11.41 -7.08 4.20
CA VAL A 208 -10.70 -5.80 4.43
C VAL A 208 -9.61 -5.89 5.51
N ARG A 209 -9.85 -6.63 6.61
CA ARG A 209 -8.87 -6.82 7.69
C ARG A 209 -7.65 -7.67 7.31
N ARG A 210 -7.70 -8.35 6.15
CA ARG A 210 -6.64 -9.22 5.63
C ARG A 210 -5.91 -8.60 4.45
N LEU A 211 -6.36 -7.43 3.98
CA LEU A 211 -5.70 -6.71 2.89
C LEU A 211 -4.33 -6.21 3.35
N SER A 212 -3.36 -6.28 2.47
CA SER A 212 -2.02 -5.75 2.75
C SER A 212 -2.00 -4.22 2.76
N GLY A 213 -2.89 -3.60 1.99
CA GLY A 213 -2.95 -2.15 1.78
C GLY A 213 -1.70 -1.58 1.11
N LYS A 214 -0.84 -2.42 0.53
CA LYS A 214 0.42 -2.04 -0.10
C LYS A 214 0.40 -2.26 -1.60
N GLY A 215 1.24 -1.50 -2.32
CA GLY A 215 1.39 -1.64 -3.76
C GLY A 215 0.24 -1.05 -4.57
N PHE A 216 0.13 -1.49 -5.84
CA PHE A 216 -0.76 -0.90 -6.85
C PHE A 216 -1.83 -1.88 -7.34
N LYS A 217 -2.01 -3.05 -6.69
CA LYS A 217 -2.86 -4.15 -7.19
C LYS A 217 -3.91 -4.57 -6.17
N ILE A 218 -4.80 -3.61 -5.84
CA ILE A 218 -5.85 -3.81 -4.83
C ILE A 218 -6.80 -4.97 -5.21
N LEU A 219 -7.17 -5.13 -6.49
CA LEU A 219 -8.02 -6.22 -6.94
C LEU A 219 -7.42 -7.59 -6.63
N LEU A 220 -6.14 -7.77 -6.96
CA LEU A 220 -5.42 -9.02 -6.67
C LEU A 220 -5.34 -9.28 -5.16
N ASP A 221 -5.10 -8.21 -4.37
CA ASP A 221 -5.06 -8.30 -2.92
C ASP A 221 -6.43 -8.74 -2.34
N ILE A 222 -7.55 -8.18 -2.83
CA ILE A 222 -8.92 -8.56 -2.47
C ILE A 222 -9.17 -10.05 -2.77
N VAL A 223 -8.92 -10.47 -4.02
CA VAL A 223 -9.16 -11.86 -4.44
C VAL A 223 -8.32 -12.86 -3.63
N ALA A 224 -7.04 -12.54 -3.40
CA ALA A 224 -6.13 -13.40 -2.64
C ALA A 224 -6.41 -13.43 -1.13
N SER A 225 -7.02 -12.36 -0.58
CA SER A 225 -7.30 -12.22 0.87
C SER A 225 -8.66 -12.72 1.28
N SER A 226 -9.57 -12.90 0.33
CA SER A 226 -10.95 -13.33 0.61
C SER A 226 -10.95 -14.72 1.25
N PRO A 227 -11.70 -14.90 2.35
CA PRO A 227 -11.74 -16.18 3.06
C PRO A 227 -12.37 -17.29 2.22
N ALA A 228 -13.38 -16.96 1.44
CA ALA A 228 -14.05 -17.83 0.47
C ALA A 228 -13.75 -17.38 -0.96
N VAL A 229 -14.00 -18.26 -1.92
CA VAL A 229 -13.91 -17.95 -3.35
C VAL A 229 -15.05 -16.98 -3.67
N LEU A 230 -14.71 -15.76 -4.11
CA LEU A 230 -15.72 -14.77 -4.53
C LEU A 230 -16.39 -15.22 -5.83
N ARG A 231 -17.68 -14.97 -5.96
CA ARG A 231 -18.37 -15.11 -7.25
C ARG A 231 -18.04 -13.88 -8.11
N VAL A 232 -17.31 -14.12 -9.18
CA VAL A 232 -16.77 -13.06 -10.07
C VAL A 232 -17.46 -13.11 -11.40
N ALA A 233 -17.88 -11.93 -11.90
CA ALA A 233 -18.25 -11.72 -13.30
C ALA A 233 -17.22 -10.79 -13.98
N GLU A 234 -17.10 -10.87 -15.29
CA GLU A 234 -16.20 -10.04 -16.07
C GLU A 234 -16.95 -9.32 -17.17
N VAL A 235 -16.75 -8.01 -17.29
CA VAL A 235 -17.34 -7.14 -18.31
C VAL A 235 -16.23 -6.65 -19.23
N PRO A 236 -16.34 -6.83 -20.54
CA PRO A 236 -15.32 -6.35 -21.48
C PRO A 236 -15.29 -4.83 -21.55
N TYR A 237 -14.08 -4.27 -21.60
CA TYR A 237 -13.88 -2.85 -21.89
C TYR A 237 -12.61 -2.61 -22.69
N THR A 238 -12.57 -1.46 -23.37
CA THR A 238 -11.38 -1.00 -24.07
C THR A 238 -10.62 -0.02 -23.21
N PHE A 239 -9.37 -0.33 -22.92
CA PHE A 239 -8.47 0.57 -22.19
C PHE A 239 -8.06 1.70 -23.12
N ARG A 240 -8.40 2.95 -22.77
CA ARG A 240 -8.16 4.13 -23.60
C ARG A 240 -6.72 4.61 -23.47
N GLU A 241 -6.28 5.41 -24.43
CA GLU A 241 -5.03 6.17 -24.28
C GLU A 241 -5.19 7.27 -23.23
N ARG A 242 -4.09 7.56 -22.54
CA ARG A 242 -4.07 8.61 -21.53
C ARG A 242 -4.12 9.97 -22.22
N LEU A 243 -5.01 10.86 -21.77
CA LEU A 243 -5.12 12.21 -22.30
C LEU A 243 -4.06 13.15 -21.73
N HIS A 244 -3.75 13.02 -20.42
CA HIS A 244 -2.79 13.86 -19.71
C HIS A 244 -1.95 13.01 -18.74
N GLY A 245 -0.68 13.40 -18.49
CA GLY A 245 0.21 12.79 -17.51
C GLY A 245 1.14 11.71 -18.06
N GLU A 246 2.12 11.27 -17.25
CA GLU A 246 3.12 10.25 -17.61
C GLU A 246 2.81 8.90 -16.98
N SER A 247 3.24 7.81 -17.65
CA SER A 247 3.10 6.46 -17.11
C SER A 247 4.06 6.23 -15.94
N LYS A 248 3.51 5.94 -14.75
CA LYS A 248 4.27 5.67 -13.52
C LYS A 248 4.67 4.18 -13.38
N VAL A 249 4.61 3.39 -14.47
CA VAL A 249 5.07 1.99 -14.46
C VAL A 249 6.58 1.96 -14.40
N ASP A 250 7.10 1.90 -13.18
CA ASP A 250 8.52 1.84 -12.88
C ASP A 250 8.91 0.40 -12.45
N SER A 251 10.19 0.07 -12.48
CA SER A 251 10.75 -1.19 -11.96
C SER A 251 10.30 -1.48 -10.52
N LEU A 252 10.00 -0.44 -9.74
CA LEU A 252 9.44 -0.53 -8.39
C LEU A 252 8.04 -1.17 -8.36
N VAL A 253 7.22 -0.96 -9.38
CA VAL A 253 5.88 -1.58 -9.49
C VAL A 253 6.01 -3.09 -9.63
N MET A 254 6.98 -3.57 -10.40
CA MET A 254 7.25 -5.01 -10.54
C MET A 254 7.77 -5.62 -9.24
N TRP A 255 8.60 -4.89 -8.51
CA TRP A 255 9.07 -5.29 -7.18
C TRP A 255 7.90 -5.40 -6.19
N ASP A 256 7.04 -4.37 -6.10
CA ASP A 256 5.87 -4.35 -5.22
C ASP A 256 4.90 -5.50 -5.57
N PHE A 257 4.72 -5.79 -6.85
CA PHE A 257 3.94 -6.94 -7.31
C PHE A 257 4.55 -8.28 -6.86
N GLY A 258 5.86 -8.45 -7.03
CA GLY A 258 6.57 -9.64 -6.54
C GLY A 258 6.45 -9.82 -5.03
N MET A 259 6.53 -8.70 -4.27
CA MET A 259 6.35 -8.72 -2.81
C MET A 259 4.91 -9.06 -2.41
N LEU A 260 3.90 -8.59 -3.13
CA LEU A 260 2.51 -8.97 -2.89
C LEU A 260 2.30 -10.47 -3.13
N LEU A 261 2.84 -11.03 -4.21
CA LEU A 261 2.78 -12.46 -4.47
C LEU A 261 3.48 -13.27 -3.37
N ALA A 262 4.67 -12.85 -2.95
CA ALA A 262 5.39 -13.48 -1.85
C ALA A 262 4.59 -13.42 -0.54
N GLU A 263 3.93 -12.29 -0.24
CA GLU A 263 3.09 -12.13 0.94
C GLU A 263 1.92 -13.13 0.94
N LYS A 264 1.27 -13.31 -0.21
CA LYS A 264 0.11 -14.22 -0.30
C LYS A 264 0.48 -15.71 -0.41
N THR A 265 1.72 -16.03 -0.81
CA THR A 265 2.19 -17.43 -0.92
C THR A 265 2.97 -17.90 0.30
N ILE A 266 4.02 -17.18 0.67
CA ILE A 266 4.95 -17.56 1.74
C ILE A 266 4.83 -16.69 2.98
N GLY A 267 4.11 -15.57 2.94
CA GLY A 267 4.01 -14.61 4.06
C GLY A 267 3.42 -15.20 5.34
N ARG A 268 2.68 -16.32 5.24
CA ARG A 268 2.21 -17.10 6.39
C ARG A 268 3.35 -17.73 7.20
N TYR A 269 4.44 -18.09 6.54
CA TYR A 269 5.57 -18.82 7.14
C TYR A 269 6.78 -17.92 7.40
N ILE A 270 7.02 -16.96 6.49
CA ILE A 270 8.22 -16.12 6.50
C ILE A 270 7.79 -14.67 6.30
N PRO A 271 8.21 -13.72 7.18
CA PRO A 271 7.94 -12.31 6.96
C PRO A 271 8.46 -11.85 5.58
N VAL A 272 7.60 -11.22 4.78
CA VAL A 272 7.95 -10.80 3.41
C VAL A 272 9.17 -9.87 3.38
N ARG A 273 9.35 -9.05 4.41
CA ARG A 273 10.56 -8.22 4.55
C ARG A 273 11.83 -9.06 4.71
N PHE A 274 11.75 -10.19 5.43
CA PHE A 274 12.88 -11.11 5.55
C PHE A 274 13.20 -11.76 4.20
N PHE A 275 12.17 -12.17 3.45
CA PHE A 275 12.34 -12.70 2.10
C PHE A 275 12.99 -11.66 1.17
N ALA A 276 12.50 -10.42 1.16
CA ALA A 276 13.08 -9.32 0.38
C ALA A 276 14.55 -9.06 0.78
N PHE A 277 14.83 -9.02 2.09
CA PHE A 277 16.19 -8.84 2.64
C PHE A 277 17.15 -9.94 2.16
N THR A 278 16.70 -11.19 2.20
CA THR A 278 17.50 -12.36 1.77
C THR A 278 17.74 -12.33 0.25
N LEU A 279 16.73 -11.94 -0.54
CA LEU A 279 16.86 -11.80 -2.00
C LEU A 279 17.89 -10.73 -2.36
N VAL A 280 17.85 -9.58 -1.69
CA VAL A 280 18.87 -8.52 -1.84
C VAL A 280 20.25 -9.03 -1.42
N GLY A 281 20.34 -9.80 -0.33
CA GLY A 281 21.57 -10.44 0.13
C GLY A 281 22.18 -11.36 -0.94
N GLY A 282 21.33 -12.15 -1.62
CA GLY A 282 21.75 -12.98 -2.76
C GLY A 282 22.33 -12.15 -3.92
N GLY A 283 21.70 -10.99 -4.23
CA GLY A 283 22.27 -10.03 -5.19
C GLY A 283 23.65 -9.52 -4.78
N GLY A 284 23.86 -9.29 -3.50
CA GLY A 284 25.16 -8.87 -2.95
C GLY A 284 26.26 -9.93 -3.13
N VAL A 285 25.91 -11.21 -3.11
CA VAL A 285 26.87 -12.30 -3.42
C VAL A 285 27.36 -12.20 -4.86
N LEU A 286 26.45 -11.91 -5.80
CA LEU A 286 26.83 -11.73 -7.21
C LEU A 286 27.76 -10.52 -7.40
N VAL A 287 27.47 -9.41 -6.72
CA VAL A 287 28.33 -8.21 -6.73
C VAL A 287 29.69 -8.52 -6.12
N HIS A 288 29.73 -9.20 -4.98
CA HIS A 288 30.97 -9.65 -4.33
C HIS A 288 31.84 -10.45 -5.30
N MET A 289 31.27 -11.49 -5.94
CA MET A 289 32.00 -12.34 -6.86
C MET A 289 32.52 -11.57 -8.09
N ALA A 290 31.71 -10.66 -8.64
CA ALA A 290 32.09 -9.84 -9.78
C ALA A 290 33.29 -8.92 -9.44
N VAL A 291 33.22 -8.21 -8.28
CA VAL A 291 34.28 -7.33 -7.82
C VAL A 291 35.55 -8.13 -7.50
N LEU A 292 35.42 -9.26 -6.82
CA LEU A 292 36.56 -10.15 -6.51
C LEU A 292 37.25 -10.63 -7.79
N ALA A 293 36.48 -11.10 -8.78
CA ALA A 293 37.03 -11.53 -10.07
C ALA A 293 37.76 -10.41 -10.80
N ALA A 294 37.15 -9.20 -10.84
CA ALA A 294 37.77 -8.04 -11.47
C ALA A 294 39.12 -7.64 -10.82
N LEU A 295 39.16 -7.60 -9.48
CA LEU A 295 40.38 -7.28 -8.74
C LEU A 295 41.46 -8.38 -8.87
N ARG A 296 41.06 -9.65 -8.93
CA ARG A 296 41.99 -10.75 -9.20
C ARG A 296 42.58 -10.70 -10.61
N ASN A 297 41.78 -10.34 -11.60
CA ASN A 297 42.27 -10.10 -12.97
C ASN A 297 43.25 -8.90 -13.04
N ALA A 298 43.04 -7.90 -12.17
CA ALA A 298 43.93 -6.76 -12.01
C ALA A 298 45.16 -7.11 -11.14
N GLN A 299 45.42 -8.40 -10.84
CA GLN A 299 46.57 -8.90 -10.06
C GLN A 299 46.61 -8.41 -8.60
N VAL A 300 45.52 -7.92 -8.04
CA VAL A 300 45.44 -7.59 -6.61
C VAL A 300 45.53 -8.85 -5.78
N GLY A 301 46.33 -8.82 -4.70
CA GLY A 301 46.44 -9.95 -3.78
C GLY A 301 45.08 -10.37 -3.20
N PHE A 302 44.87 -11.70 -3.03
CA PHE A 302 43.56 -12.26 -2.68
C PHE A 302 42.92 -11.62 -1.43
N SER A 303 43.69 -11.45 -0.35
CA SER A 303 43.17 -10.86 0.91
C SER A 303 42.63 -9.43 0.72
N ASN A 304 43.35 -8.61 -0.03
CA ASN A 304 42.93 -7.23 -0.32
C ASN A 304 41.72 -7.20 -1.26
N ALA A 305 41.72 -8.05 -2.31
CA ALA A 305 40.60 -8.17 -3.23
C ALA A 305 39.34 -8.64 -2.51
N GLN A 306 39.46 -9.61 -1.61
CA GLN A 306 38.37 -10.14 -0.78
C GLN A 306 37.79 -9.06 0.16
N ALA A 307 38.67 -8.30 0.83
CA ALA A 307 38.24 -7.21 1.73
C ALA A 307 37.45 -6.14 0.98
N VAL A 308 37.97 -5.68 -0.15
CA VAL A 308 37.31 -4.68 -0.99
C VAL A 308 35.98 -5.20 -1.53
N ALA A 309 35.93 -6.44 -2.05
CA ALA A 309 34.71 -7.05 -2.56
C ALA A 309 33.62 -7.16 -1.48
N THR A 310 34.02 -7.50 -0.24
CA THR A 310 33.12 -7.57 0.90
C THR A 310 32.51 -6.21 1.24
N VAL A 311 33.35 -5.16 1.32
CA VAL A 311 32.87 -3.81 1.62
C VAL A 311 31.92 -3.31 0.53
N VAL A 312 32.27 -3.49 -0.76
CA VAL A 312 31.42 -3.11 -1.89
C VAL A 312 30.07 -3.83 -1.85
N ALA A 313 30.08 -5.14 -1.58
CA ALA A 313 28.84 -5.92 -1.46
C ALA A 313 27.97 -5.46 -0.27
N MET A 314 28.57 -5.09 0.88
CA MET A 314 27.85 -4.55 2.02
C MET A 314 27.19 -3.20 1.69
N ILE A 315 27.92 -2.30 1.01
CA ILE A 315 27.38 -1.00 0.58
C ILE A 315 26.22 -1.20 -0.40
N PHE A 316 26.37 -2.10 -1.37
CA PHE A 316 25.32 -2.46 -2.33
C PHE A 316 24.08 -3.02 -1.62
N ASN A 317 24.25 -3.97 -0.71
CA ASN A 317 23.16 -4.56 0.05
C ASN A 317 22.43 -3.52 0.91
N PHE A 318 23.17 -2.63 1.59
CA PHE A 318 22.57 -1.55 2.35
C PHE A 318 21.76 -0.61 1.46
N TRP A 319 22.36 -0.16 0.34
CA TRP A 319 21.70 0.74 -0.60
C TRP A 319 20.41 0.13 -1.16
N LEU A 320 20.46 -1.13 -1.59
CA LEU A 320 19.32 -1.81 -2.19
C LEU A 320 18.23 -2.12 -1.16
N ASN A 321 18.60 -2.53 0.06
CA ASN A 321 17.66 -2.71 1.16
C ASN A 321 17.00 -1.38 1.56
N ASN A 322 17.74 -0.28 1.61
CA ASN A 322 17.21 1.04 1.89
C ASN A 322 16.25 1.54 0.80
N LEU A 323 16.45 1.12 -0.45
CA LEU A 323 15.61 1.49 -1.59
C LEU A 323 14.36 0.62 -1.71
N LEU A 324 14.47 -0.69 -1.50
CA LEU A 324 13.43 -1.69 -1.78
C LEU A 324 12.77 -2.24 -0.52
N THR A 325 13.55 -2.86 0.38
CA THR A 325 13.03 -3.59 1.55
C THR A 325 12.47 -2.66 2.62
N TYR A 326 13.16 -1.53 2.86
CA TYR A 326 12.82 -0.53 3.88
C TYR A 326 12.40 0.81 3.28
N ARG A 327 11.70 0.80 2.15
CA ARG A 327 11.23 1.99 1.44
C ARG A 327 10.37 2.90 2.31
N ASP A 328 9.54 2.33 3.16
CA ASP A 328 8.69 3.02 4.16
C ASP A 328 9.49 3.69 5.28
N ARG A 329 10.75 3.30 5.47
CA ARG A 329 11.67 3.81 6.50
C ARG A 329 12.99 4.27 5.90
N ARG A 330 12.97 4.70 4.65
CA ARG A 330 14.15 5.04 3.89
C ARG A 330 15.00 6.10 4.58
N LEU A 331 16.26 5.77 4.83
CA LEU A 331 17.25 6.68 5.41
C LEU A 331 17.77 7.65 4.36
N ARG A 332 17.92 8.94 4.74
CA ARG A 332 18.41 10.03 3.89
C ARG A 332 19.36 10.92 4.68
N GLY A 333 20.20 11.70 3.96
CA GLY A 333 21.14 12.65 4.57
C GLY A 333 22.12 11.98 5.54
N THR A 334 22.36 12.59 6.68
CA THR A 334 23.28 12.06 7.72
C THR A 334 22.87 10.70 8.27
N ARG A 335 21.55 10.42 8.33
CA ARG A 335 21.03 9.11 8.76
C ARG A 335 21.39 7.99 7.80
N TRP A 336 21.65 8.28 6.54
CA TRP A 336 22.12 7.29 5.58
C TRP A 336 23.52 6.77 5.96
N VAL A 337 24.44 7.66 6.32
CA VAL A 337 25.81 7.31 6.72
C VAL A 337 25.83 6.52 8.04
N THR A 338 25.13 7.00 9.06
CA THR A 338 25.03 6.29 10.34
C THR A 338 24.35 4.93 10.19
N GLY A 339 23.33 4.84 9.31
CA GLY A 339 22.68 3.59 8.97
C GLY A 339 23.61 2.62 8.26
N LEU A 340 24.44 3.08 7.31
CA LEU A 340 25.43 2.24 6.65
C LEU A 340 26.43 1.67 7.64
N LEU A 341 26.96 2.48 8.54
CA LEU A 341 27.91 2.02 9.57
C LEU A 341 27.26 0.99 10.51
N SER A 342 26.02 1.25 10.95
CA SER A 342 25.23 0.30 11.76
C SER A 342 25.00 -1.02 11.01
N PHE A 343 24.66 -0.96 9.72
CA PHE A 343 24.47 -2.12 8.87
C PHE A 343 25.75 -2.94 8.73
N MET A 344 26.88 -2.28 8.45
CA MET A 344 28.18 -2.95 8.33
C MET A 344 28.59 -3.64 9.64
N ALA A 345 28.38 -2.99 10.79
CA ALA A 345 28.64 -3.59 12.10
C ALA A 345 27.77 -4.82 12.34
N ALA A 346 26.46 -4.74 12.04
CA ALA A 346 25.54 -5.88 12.16
C ALA A 346 25.97 -7.06 11.26
N CYS A 347 26.34 -6.79 10.01
CA CYS A 347 26.82 -7.80 9.07
C CYS A 347 28.14 -8.43 9.50
N GLY A 348 29.05 -7.65 10.08
CA GLY A 348 30.31 -8.18 10.64
C GLY A 348 30.07 -9.15 11.78
N LEU A 349 29.20 -8.81 12.73
CA LEU A 349 28.80 -9.71 13.81
C LEU A 349 28.06 -10.96 13.29
N GLY A 350 27.20 -10.79 12.29
CA GLY A 350 26.52 -11.91 11.64
C GLY A 350 27.47 -12.86 10.93
N ALA A 351 28.56 -12.36 10.34
CA ALA A 351 29.60 -13.19 9.74
C ALA A 351 30.33 -14.03 10.80
N VAL A 352 30.64 -13.46 11.96
CA VAL A 352 31.24 -14.21 13.09
C VAL A 352 30.27 -15.29 13.58
N ALA A 353 28.99 -14.99 13.75
CA ALA A 353 27.98 -15.97 14.16
C ALA A 353 27.84 -17.10 13.12
N ASN A 354 27.83 -16.78 11.82
CA ASN A 354 27.78 -17.76 10.74
C ASN A 354 28.96 -18.74 10.83
N VAL A 355 30.21 -18.21 10.90
CA VAL A 355 31.42 -19.06 10.99
C VAL A 355 31.41 -19.87 12.26
N GLY A 356 31.05 -19.29 13.40
CA GLY A 356 31.01 -19.99 14.70
C GLY A 356 30.05 -21.17 14.69
N ILE A 357 28.82 -20.99 14.22
CA ILE A 357 27.81 -22.07 14.14
C ILE A 357 28.21 -23.14 13.12
N ALA A 358 28.69 -22.75 11.95
CA ALA A 358 29.13 -23.70 10.93
C ALA A 358 30.30 -24.58 11.45
N SER A 359 31.30 -23.95 12.09
CA SER A 359 32.47 -24.65 12.66
C SER A 359 32.05 -25.57 13.79
N TYR A 360 31.15 -25.13 14.68
CA TYR A 360 30.67 -25.98 15.79
C TYR A 360 29.94 -27.23 15.28
N LEU A 361 29.01 -27.05 14.32
CA LEU A 361 28.25 -28.17 13.75
C LEU A 361 29.18 -29.12 12.97
N PHE A 362 30.15 -28.61 12.23
CA PHE A 362 31.12 -29.42 11.52
C PHE A 362 31.98 -30.24 12.48
N ALA A 363 32.46 -29.64 13.58
CA ALA A 363 33.19 -30.33 14.63
C ALA A 363 32.35 -31.42 15.33
N SER A 364 31.00 -31.28 15.31
CA SER A 364 30.05 -32.27 15.84
C SER A 364 29.70 -33.38 14.83
N HIS A 365 30.54 -33.63 13.85
CA HIS A 365 30.37 -34.65 12.78
C HIS A 365 29.15 -34.41 11.84
N THR A 366 28.60 -33.19 11.79
CA THR A 366 27.56 -32.85 10.83
C THR A 366 28.16 -32.70 9.42
N GLN A 367 27.43 -33.13 8.38
CA GLN A 367 27.88 -32.95 7.01
C GLN A 367 28.17 -31.45 6.74
N TRP A 368 29.31 -31.18 6.08
CA TRP A 368 29.79 -29.81 5.86
C TRP A 368 28.76 -28.88 5.16
N VAL A 369 27.95 -29.45 4.23
CA VAL A 369 26.89 -28.70 3.54
C VAL A 369 25.82 -28.23 4.53
N VAL A 370 25.38 -29.14 5.44
CA VAL A 370 24.36 -28.82 6.46
C VAL A 370 24.90 -27.81 7.46
N ALA A 371 26.16 -27.97 7.90
CA ALA A 371 26.82 -27.02 8.78
C ALA A 371 26.92 -25.62 8.15
N ALA A 372 27.32 -25.53 6.87
CA ALA A 372 27.40 -24.26 6.13
C ALA A 372 26.04 -23.59 5.98
N LEU A 373 25.00 -24.35 5.57
CA LEU A 373 23.64 -23.82 5.42
C LEU A 373 23.07 -23.32 6.75
N ALA A 374 23.31 -24.04 7.86
CA ALA A 374 22.89 -23.60 9.18
C ALA A 374 23.57 -22.27 9.59
N GLY A 375 24.89 -22.16 9.36
CA GLY A 375 25.61 -20.89 9.60
C GLY A 375 25.06 -19.73 8.78
N ILE A 376 24.81 -19.94 7.48
CA ILE A 376 24.20 -18.94 6.58
C ILE A 376 22.82 -18.51 7.08
N ALA A 377 21.97 -19.48 7.49
CA ALA A 377 20.63 -19.20 8.00
C ALA A 377 20.68 -18.35 9.28
N VAL A 378 21.54 -18.71 10.24
CA VAL A 378 21.73 -17.95 11.49
C VAL A 378 22.25 -16.54 11.19
N GLY A 379 23.26 -16.40 10.32
CA GLY A 379 23.79 -15.11 9.92
C GLY A 379 22.74 -14.22 9.22
N ALA A 380 21.90 -14.80 8.35
CA ALA A 380 20.84 -14.07 7.68
C ALA A 380 19.75 -13.59 8.65
N VAL A 381 19.30 -14.46 9.57
CA VAL A 381 18.30 -14.10 10.60
C VAL A 381 18.87 -13.02 11.53
N TRP A 382 20.12 -13.16 11.95
CA TRP A 382 20.81 -12.16 12.77
C TRP A 382 20.86 -10.79 12.06
N ASN A 383 21.39 -10.76 10.83
CA ASN A 383 21.52 -9.54 10.07
C ASN A 383 20.16 -8.84 9.87
N TYR A 384 19.13 -9.62 9.52
CA TYR A 384 17.78 -9.08 9.39
C TYR A 384 17.25 -8.51 10.71
N ALA A 385 17.31 -9.27 11.80
CA ALA A 385 16.76 -8.85 13.10
C ALA A 385 17.46 -7.59 13.64
N ILE A 386 18.79 -7.58 13.63
CA ILE A 386 19.57 -6.45 14.13
C ILE A 386 19.39 -5.21 13.27
N THR A 387 19.42 -5.35 11.95
CA THR A 387 19.28 -4.19 11.06
C THR A 387 17.85 -3.64 11.06
N GLN A 388 16.83 -4.48 11.24
CA GLN A 388 15.44 -4.03 11.40
C GLN A 388 15.24 -3.23 12.68
N LEU A 389 15.91 -3.61 13.77
CA LEU A 389 15.77 -2.96 15.08
C LEU A 389 16.62 -1.68 15.20
N TYR A 390 17.85 -1.71 14.73
CA TYR A 390 18.83 -0.63 14.96
C TYR A 390 19.07 0.24 13.74
N THR A 391 19.21 -0.34 12.54
CA THR A 391 19.49 0.43 11.31
C THR A 391 18.23 1.14 10.80
N TRP A 392 17.11 0.42 10.68
CA TRP A 392 15.81 0.94 10.23
C TRP A 392 14.75 0.97 11.34
N GLY A 393 15.15 0.91 12.61
CA GLY A 393 14.23 1.07 13.75
C GLY A 393 13.57 2.44 13.73
N GLN A 394 12.31 2.50 14.12
CA GLN A 394 11.67 3.80 14.35
C GLN A 394 12.34 4.45 15.57
N PRO A 395 12.69 5.76 15.53
CA PRO A 395 13.02 6.48 16.73
C PRO A 395 11.81 6.33 17.67
N ARG A 396 12.04 5.82 18.88
CA ARG A 396 11.00 5.85 19.92
C ARG A 396 10.52 7.29 20.02
N SER A 397 9.26 7.55 19.70
CA SER A 397 8.66 8.86 19.98
C SER A 397 8.94 9.15 21.45
N ARG A 398 9.65 10.25 21.74
CA ARG A 398 9.72 10.77 23.10
C ARG A 398 8.26 10.94 23.53
N ARG A 399 7.81 10.12 24.47
CA ARG A 399 6.56 10.37 25.18
C ARG A 399 6.74 11.78 25.75
N VAL A 400 5.94 12.72 25.29
CA VAL A 400 5.77 13.99 25.96
C VAL A 400 5.22 13.63 27.32
N PRO A 401 5.89 13.96 28.44
CA PRO A 401 5.30 13.76 29.76
C PRO A 401 4.03 14.60 29.82
N THR A 402 2.92 13.96 30.08
CA THR A 402 1.63 14.60 30.40
C THR A 402 1.72 15.34 31.71
#